data_e13b17b26dda26f584f1db1631d7adf1
#
_entry.id   e13b17b26dda26f584f1db1631d7adf1
#
_cell.length_a   1.000
_cell.length_b   1.000
_cell.length_c   1.000
_cell.angle_alpha   90.00
_cell.angle_beta   90.00
_cell.angle_gamma   90.00
#
_symmetry.space_group_name_H-M   'P 1'
#
loop_
_entity.id
_entity.type
_entity.pdbx_description
1 polymer ?
#
loop_
_entity_poly.entity_id
_entity_poly.type
_entity_poly.pdbx_seq_one_letter_code
_entity_poly.pdbx_strand_id
1 'polypeptide(L)'
;QVLELLRQGRCPHLQVTGIHVHLRSQVLDAAAIGGYYRRMFALAERVEAVLGRELAYINLGSGIGVPYAPGQQEVALEELSAILREAIGGRRSRIFIESGRYSVCENGVYVTRVLDKKTSCGKTFVILKNTLNGFVRPSLARMAERGGANPTPWEPLYTGRDSFAFTPLTQRAERETVDLVGCLCTGTDVIAEGIDLPRLEVGDLVCISNAGAYAAVLS
;
A
#
# COMPACT_ATOMS: atom_id res chain seq x y z
N GLN A 1 -9.17 6.01 -29.56
CA GLN A 1 -10.04 4.87 -29.89
C GLN A 1 -11.39 4.98 -29.18
N VAL A 2 -11.48 4.99 -27.81
CA VAL A 2 -12.74 5.09 -27.07
C VAL A 2 -13.51 6.36 -27.41
N LEU A 3 -12.86 7.53 -27.45
CA LEU A 3 -13.47 8.80 -27.82
C LEU A 3 -14.06 8.76 -29.23
N GLU A 4 -13.44 8.06 -30.16
CA GLU A 4 -13.95 7.91 -31.51
C GLU A 4 -15.22 7.03 -31.57
N LEU A 5 -15.27 5.95 -30.80
CA LEU A 5 -16.47 5.12 -30.68
C LEU A 5 -17.65 5.90 -30.10
N LEU A 6 -17.39 6.74 -29.09
CA LEU A 6 -18.41 7.63 -28.50
C LEU A 6 -18.91 8.65 -29.51
N ARG A 7 -18.01 9.27 -30.28
CA ARG A 7 -18.35 10.26 -31.34
C ARG A 7 -19.20 9.64 -32.45
N GLN A 8 -18.92 8.38 -32.79
CA GLN A 8 -19.66 7.64 -33.83
C GLN A 8 -21.00 7.09 -33.35
N GLY A 9 -21.36 7.27 -32.06
CA GLY A 9 -22.60 6.75 -31.51
C GLY A 9 -22.71 5.21 -31.54
N ARG A 10 -21.58 4.50 -31.59
CA ARG A 10 -21.53 3.02 -31.74
C ARG A 10 -21.97 2.25 -30.49
N CYS A 11 -22.24 2.95 -29.41
CA CYS A 11 -22.68 2.36 -28.15
C CYS A 11 -24.01 3.00 -27.68
N PRO A 12 -25.14 2.80 -28.40
CA PRO A 12 -26.39 3.53 -28.17
C PRO A 12 -27.04 3.19 -26.81
N HIS A 13 -26.67 2.06 -26.21
CA HIS A 13 -27.17 1.61 -24.90
C HIS A 13 -26.26 1.98 -23.73
N LEU A 14 -25.12 2.68 -23.98
CA LEU A 14 -24.21 3.15 -22.95
C LEU A 14 -24.37 4.64 -22.70
N GLN A 15 -24.55 4.99 -21.45
CA GLN A 15 -24.50 6.37 -20.99
C GLN A 15 -23.21 6.60 -20.20
N VAL A 16 -22.24 7.27 -20.80
CA VAL A 16 -21.01 7.64 -20.10
C VAL A 16 -21.30 8.80 -19.17
N THR A 17 -21.25 8.58 -17.86
CA THR A 17 -21.57 9.57 -16.84
C THR A 17 -20.35 10.10 -16.10
N GLY A 18 -19.22 9.40 -16.17
CA GLY A 18 -17.99 9.80 -15.51
C GLY A 18 -16.77 9.09 -16.07
N ILE A 19 -15.62 9.46 -15.52
CA ILE A 19 -14.35 8.80 -15.78
C ILE A 19 -13.69 8.40 -14.47
N HIS A 20 -12.90 7.34 -14.51
CA HIS A 20 -12.07 6.87 -13.40
C HIS A 20 -10.69 6.50 -13.93
N VAL A 21 -9.66 6.87 -13.18
CA VAL A 21 -8.30 6.39 -13.40
C VAL A 21 -7.57 6.26 -12.08
N HIS A 22 -6.91 5.13 -11.88
CA HIS A 22 -5.90 4.95 -10.85
C HIS A 22 -4.57 4.68 -11.55
N LEU A 23 -3.68 5.68 -11.60
CA LEU A 23 -2.47 5.59 -12.39
C LEU A 23 -1.29 5.01 -11.62
N ARG A 24 -1.17 5.35 -10.34
CA ARG A 24 -0.01 5.04 -9.52
C ARG A 24 -0.40 4.94 -8.06
N SER A 25 0.32 4.12 -7.30
CA SER A 25 0.19 4.02 -5.84
C SER A 25 1.46 4.44 -5.14
N GLN A 26 1.36 4.74 -3.85
CA GLN A 26 2.50 5.03 -2.96
C GLN A 26 3.33 6.22 -3.44
N VAL A 27 2.69 7.32 -3.82
CA VAL A 27 3.35 8.57 -4.19
C VAL A 27 3.40 9.48 -2.97
N LEU A 28 4.59 9.94 -2.60
CA LEU A 28 4.82 10.84 -1.45
C LEU A 28 5.00 12.30 -1.87
N ASP A 29 5.04 12.58 -3.17
CA ASP A 29 5.24 13.91 -3.75
C ASP A 29 3.89 14.52 -4.16
N ALA A 30 3.47 15.57 -3.46
CA ALA A 30 2.23 16.30 -3.71
C ALA A 30 2.17 16.90 -5.13
N ALA A 31 3.29 17.42 -5.65
CA ALA A 31 3.35 18.00 -6.98
C ALA A 31 3.17 16.94 -8.07
N ALA A 32 3.74 15.73 -7.88
CA ALA A 32 3.54 14.60 -8.79
C ALA A 32 2.09 14.13 -8.82
N ILE A 33 1.44 14.01 -7.64
CA ILE A 33 0.01 13.66 -7.54
C ILE A 33 -0.83 14.77 -8.18
N GLY A 34 -0.54 16.03 -7.90
CA GLY A 34 -1.23 17.17 -8.48
C GLY A 34 -1.08 17.24 -10.00
N GLY A 35 0.10 16.95 -10.54
CA GLY A 35 0.34 16.84 -11.99
C GLY A 35 -0.51 15.74 -12.63
N TYR A 36 -0.71 14.63 -11.92
CA TYR A 36 -1.62 13.57 -12.34
C TYR A 36 -3.08 14.06 -12.35
N TYR A 37 -3.53 14.72 -11.32
CA TYR A 37 -4.91 15.26 -11.25
C TYR A 37 -5.20 16.24 -12.36
N ARG A 38 -4.28 17.17 -12.67
CA ARG A 38 -4.43 18.10 -13.81
C ARG A 38 -4.61 17.36 -15.14
N ARG A 39 -3.86 16.28 -15.38
CA ARG A 39 -4.04 15.45 -16.59
C ARG A 39 -5.41 14.78 -16.63
N MET A 40 -5.94 14.37 -15.49
CA MET A 40 -7.28 13.79 -15.40
C MET A 40 -8.37 14.80 -15.75
N PHE A 41 -8.26 16.05 -15.28
CA PHE A 41 -9.19 17.11 -15.64
C PHE A 41 -9.09 17.44 -17.14
N ALA A 42 -7.92 17.52 -17.71
CA ALA A 42 -7.72 17.70 -19.16
C ALA A 42 -8.31 16.53 -19.97
N LEU A 43 -8.24 15.29 -19.46
CA LEU A 43 -8.91 14.15 -20.07
C LEU A 43 -10.44 14.30 -19.98
N ALA A 44 -10.96 14.73 -18.83
CA ALA A 44 -12.39 14.98 -18.64
C ALA A 44 -12.91 15.99 -19.67
N GLU A 45 -12.23 17.12 -19.88
CA GLU A 45 -12.58 18.12 -20.88
C GLU A 45 -12.67 17.54 -22.30
N ARG A 46 -11.74 16.68 -22.66
CA ARG A 46 -11.76 16.01 -23.97
C ARG A 46 -12.95 15.05 -24.11
N VAL A 47 -13.32 14.35 -23.04
CA VAL A 47 -14.50 13.48 -23.04
C VAL A 47 -15.78 14.31 -23.12
N GLU A 48 -15.89 15.36 -22.34
CA GLU A 48 -17.02 16.30 -22.30
C GLU A 48 -17.26 16.98 -23.65
N ALA A 49 -16.18 17.37 -24.34
CA ALA A 49 -16.26 17.94 -25.68
C ALA A 49 -16.86 16.95 -26.70
N VAL A 50 -16.62 15.65 -26.53
CA VAL A 50 -17.23 14.61 -27.39
C VAL A 50 -18.69 14.35 -27.01
N LEU A 51 -19.00 14.38 -25.71
CA LEU A 51 -20.35 14.11 -25.20
C LEU A 51 -21.30 15.30 -25.33
N GLY A 52 -20.76 16.51 -25.52
CA GLY A 52 -21.55 17.76 -25.54
C GLY A 52 -22.13 18.15 -24.17
N ARG A 53 -21.61 17.58 -23.08
CA ARG A 53 -22.08 17.86 -21.72
C ARG A 53 -20.99 17.60 -20.69
N GLU A 54 -21.11 18.23 -19.54
CA GLU A 54 -20.26 17.99 -18.38
C GLU A 54 -20.46 16.56 -17.81
N LEU A 55 -19.40 15.94 -17.35
CA LEU A 55 -19.46 14.65 -16.65
C LEU A 55 -20.10 14.82 -15.28
N ALA A 56 -20.89 13.86 -14.87
CA ALA A 56 -21.51 13.86 -13.56
C ALA A 56 -20.49 13.65 -12.42
N TYR A 57 -19.41 12.92 -12.71
CA TYR A 57 -18.32 12.70 -11.76
C TYR A 57 -16.98 12.44 -12.43
N ILE A 58 -15.92 12.73 -11.70
CA ILE A 58 -14.54 12.39 -12.03
C ILE A 58 -13.93 11.69 -10.84
N ASN A 59 -13.55 10.43 -11.00
CA ASN A 59 -12.85 9.68 -9.97
C ASN A 59 -11.35 9.70 -10.27
N LEU A 60 -10.59 10.33 -9.39
CA LEU A 60 -9.15 10.54 -9.52
C LEU A 60 -8.33 9.33 -9.04
N GLY A 61 -9.00 8.24 -8.58
CA GLY A 61 -8.31 7.18 -7.86
C GLY A 61 -7.72 7.73 -6.55
N SER A 62 -6.48 7.45 -6.27
CA SER A 62 -5.75 8.11 -5.19
C SER A 62 -4.25 8.11 -5.50
N GLY A 63 -3.54 7.11 -4.98
CA GLY A 63 -2.10 7.00 -5.09
C GLY A 63 -1.34 7.69 -3.96
N ILE A 64 -2.04 8.36 -3.04
CA ILE A 64 -1.44 9.00 -1.87
C ILE A 64 -0.78 7.90 -1.02
N GLY A 65 0.52 8.05 -0.81
CA GLY A 65 1.35 7.12 -0.06
C GLY A 65 1.47 7.45 1.42
N VAL A 66 2.12 6.53 2.14
CA VAL A 66 2.56 6.71 3.53
C VAL A 66 4.06 6.47 3.61
N PRO A 67 4.79 7.11 4.53
CA PRO A 67 6.20 6.83 4.71
C PRO A 67 6.38 5.41 5.26
N TYR A 68 7.06 4.55 4.51
CA TYR A 68 7.39 3.19 4.92
C TYR A 68 8.84 3.03 5.39
N ALA A 69 9.71 3.96 5.06
CA ALA A 69 11.12 3.89 5.40
C ALA A 69 11.55 5.14 6.19
N PRO A 70 12.56 5.01 7.07
CA PRO A 70 13.14 6.15 7.75
C PRO A 70 13.57 7.25 6.78
N GLY A 71 13.25 8.49 7.10
CA GLY A 71 13.59 9.66 6.26
C GLY A 71 12.61 9.98 5.14
N GLN A 72 11.64 9.13 4.85
CA GLN A 72 10.53 9.49 3.98
C GLN A 72 9.64 10.52 4.68
N GLN A 73 9.12 11.47 3.90
CA GLN A 73 8.22 12.51 4.40
C GLN A 73 6.77 12.17 4.01
N GLU A 74 5.84 12.55 4.85
CA GLU A 74 4.41 12.49 4.50
C GLU A 74 4.09 13.43 3.33
N VAL A 75 3.02 13.10 2.61
CA VAL A 75 2.52 13.96 1.54
C VAL A 75 2.06 15.30 2.10
N ALA A 76 2.52 16.40 1.53
CA ALA A 76 2.07 17.74 1.88
C ALA A 76 0.60 17.94 1.43
N LEU A 77 -0.35 17.56 2.29
CA LEU A 77 -1.78 17.57 1.94
C LEU A 77 -2.32 18.97 1.67
N GLU A 78 -1.80 20.00 2.33
CA GLU A 78 -2.17 21.40 2.10
C GLU A 78 -1.80 21.82 0.68
N GLU A 79 -0.61 21.46 0.21
CA GLU A 79 -0.15 21.72 -1.16
C GLU A 79 -1.03 20.95 -2.15
N LEU A 80 -1.25 19.66 -1.92
CA LEU A 80 -2.10 18.83 -2.77
C LEU A 80 -3.53 19.36 -2.83
N SER A 81 -4.08 19.82 -1.70
CA SER A 81 -5.40 20.44 -1.61
C SER A 81 -5.48 21.73 -2.43
N ALA A 82 -4.45 22.57 -2.38
CA ALA A 82 -4.38 23.80 -3.18
C ALA A 82 -4.38 23.48 -4.67
N ILE A 83 -3.54 22.54 -5.10
CA ILE A 83 -3.47 22.09 -6.49
C ILE A 83 -4.83 21.53 -6.95
N LEU A 84 -5.48 20.73 -6.10
CA LEU A 84 -6.76 20.13 -6.44
C LEU A 84 -7.87 21.18 -6.56
N ARG A 85 -7.94 22.16 -5.66
CA ARG A 85 -8.91 23.26 -5.75
C ARG A 85 -8.75 24.08 -7.01
N GLU A 86 -7.51 24.39 -7.39
CA GLU A 86 -7.20 25.09 -8.62
C GLU A 86 -7.68 24.27 -9.85
N ALA A 87 -7.36 22.97 -9.86
CA ALA A 87 -7.69 22.09 -10.98
C ALA A 87 -9.21 21.83 -11.13
N ILE A 88 -9.96 21.80 -10.02
CA ILE A 88 -11.42 21.69 -10.05
C ILE A 88 -12.04 22.95 -10.69
N GLY A 89 -11.54 24.12 -10.32
CA GLY A 89 -12.09 25.40 -10.84
C GLY A 89 -13.59 25.54 -10.54
N GLY A 90 -14.36 25.91 -11.55
CA GLY A 90 -15.82 26.08 -11.48
C GLY A 90 -16.65 24.84 -11.88
N ARG A 91 -16.07 23.65 -11.90
CA ARG A 91 -16.77 22.41 -12.31
C ARG A 91 -17.88 22.04 -11.33
N ARG A 92 -18.96 21.50 -11.88
CA ARG A 92 -20.10 20.95 -11.13
C ARG A 92 -20.00 19.42 -10.95
N SER A 93 -19.11 18.79 -11.68
CA SER A 93 -18.83 17.34 -11.52
C SER A 93 -18.47 17.00 -10.07
N ARG A 94 -18.99 15.91 -9.55
CA ARG A 94 -18.54 15.37 -8.26
C ARG A 94 -17.14 14.79 -8.41
N ILE A 95 -16.26 15.11 -7.48
CA ILE A 95 -14.89 14.58 -7.46
C ILE A 95 -14.78 13.48 -6.41
N PHE A 96 -14.27 12.34 -6.82
CA PHE A 96 -14.01 11.21 -5.93
C PHE A 96 -12.51 10.96 -5.82
N ILE A 97 -12.08 10.61 -4.61
CA ILE A 97 -10.71 10.16 -4.29
C ILE A 97 -10.84 8.83 -3.52
N GLU A 98 -10.11 7.80 -3.95
CA GLU A 98 -10.10 6.48 -3.33
C GLU A 98 -8.94 6.37 -2.34
N SER A 99 -9.04 7.03 -1.20
CA SER A 99 -7.98 7.05 -0.19
C SER A 99 -8.00 5.79 0.65
N GLY A 100 -7.33 4.74 0.18
CA GLY A 100 -7.16 3.48 0.92
C GLY A 100 -5.94 3.51 1.84
N ARG A 101 -4.76 3.32 1.28
CA ARG A 101 -3.50 3.22 2.02
C ARG A 101 -3.28 4.36 3.01
N TYR A 102 -3.36 5.59 2.54
CA TYR A 102 -3.13 6.78 3.35
C TYR A 102 -4.05 6.82 4.58
N SER A 103 -5.30 6.40 4.44
CA SER A 103 -6.28 6.49 5.53
C SER A 103 -6.14 5.42 6.61
N VAL A 104 -5.61 4.23 6.28
CA VAL A 104 -5.69 3.09 7.21
C VAL A 104 -4.38 2.36 7.46
N CYS A 105 -3.33 2.58 6.67
CA CYS A 105 -2.12 1.77 6.74
C CYS A 105 -1.49 1.76 8.14
N GLU A 106 -1.22 2.94 8.68
CA GLU A 106 -0.56 3.12 9.97
C GLU A 106 -1.48 2.87 11.16
N ASN A 107 -2.80 2.89 10.94
CA ASN A 107 -3.82 2.69 11.98
C ASN A 107 -4.09 1.21 12.29
N GLY A 108 -3.51 0.30 11.51
CA GLY A 108 -3.67 -1.14 11.70
C GLY A 108 -2.39 -1.82 12.17
N VAL A 109 -2.55 -2.74 13.10
CA VAL A 109 -1.50 -3.66 13.53
C VAL A 109 -1.93 -5.08 13.28
N TYR A 110 -0.98 -5.94 12.90
CA TYR A 110 -1.20 -7.36 12.82
C TYR A 110 -0.64 -8.02 14.07
N VAL A 111 -1.48 -8.79 14.77
CA VAL A 111 -1.08 -9.49 16.00
C VAL A 111 -0.98 -10.98 15.73
N THR A 112 0.17 -11.54 16.00
CA THR A 112 0.41 -12.98 15.87
C THR A 112 0.97 -13.57 17.17
N ARG A 113 0.95 -14.89 17.29
CA ARG A 113 1.38 -15.61 18.48
C ARG A 113 2.61 -16.45 18.18
N VAL A 114 3.52 -16.52 19.12
CA VAL A 114 4.64 -17.49 19.12
C VAL A 114 4.08 -18.90 19.31
N LEU A 115 4.29 -19.77 18.34
CA LEU A 115 3.89 -21.18 18.39
C LEU A 115 5.01 -22.05 18.96
N ASP A 116 6.25 -21.75 18.55
CA ASP A 116 7.41 -22.53 18.93
C ASP A 116 8.68 -21.68 18.82
N LYS A 117 9.75 -22.16 19.44
CA LYS A 117 11.08 -21.53 19.39
C LYS A 117 12.13 -22.62 19.32
N LYS A 118 13.08 -22.48 18.42
CA LYS A 118 14.18 -23.43 18.30
C LYS A 118 15.50 -22.73 17.96
N THR A 119 16.59 -23.34 18.39
CA THR A 119 17.94 -22.94 17.96
C THR A 119 18.51 -24.01 17.05
N SER A 120 19.04 -23.59 15.91
CA SER A 120 19.69 -24.47 14.92
C SER A 120 20.81 -23.72 14.20
N CYS A 121 21.96 -24.35 14.06
CA CYS A 121 23.13 -23.78 13.39
C CYS A 121 23.51 -22.37 13.90
N GLY A 122 23.42 -22.15 15.21
CA GLY A 122 23.76 -20.88 15.86
C GLY A 122 22.73 -19.77 15.68
N LYS A 123 21.57 -20.03 15.08
CA LYS A 123 20.46 -19.10 14.94
C LYS A 123 19.28 -19.50 15.79
N THR A 124 18.61 -18.52 16.37
CA THR A 124 17.36 -18.72 17.10
C THR A 124 16.19 -18.33 16.20
N PHE A 125 15.30 -19.28 15.98
CA PHE A 125 14.07 -19.11 15.19
C PHE A 125 12.88 -19.02 16.12
N VAL A 126 12.07 -17.97 15.96
CA VAL A 126 10.77 -17.82 16.60
C VAL A 126 9.69 -18.09 15.58
N ILE A 127 8.94 -19.16 15.76
CA ILE A 127 7.90 -19.61 14.83
C ILE A 127 6.59 -18.94 15.21
N LEU A 128 6.04 -18.13 14.31
CA LEU A 128 4.81 -17.39 14.50
C LEU A 128 3.62 -18.05 13.79
N LYS A 129 2.44 -17.84 14.34
CA LYS A 129 1.18 -18.28 13.75
C LYS A 129 0.73 -17.33 12.66
N ASN A 130 0.42 -17.86 11.47
CA ASN A 130 -0.12 -17.09 10.34
C ASN A 130 0.73 -15.86 10.00
N THR A 131 1.78 -16.08 9.25
CA THR A 131 2.67 -15.06 8.71
C THR A 131 2.38 -14.84 7.23
N LEU A 132 2.97 -15.63 6.34
CA LEU A 132 2.75 -15.53 4.89
C LEU A 132 1.27 -15.66 4.50
N ASN A 133 0.53 -16.50 5.19
CA ASN A 133 -0.90 -16.75 4.99
C ASN A 133 -1.84 -15.87 5.83
N GLY A 134 -1.35 -14.84 6.46
CA GLY A 134 -2.16 -13.91 7.27
C GLY A 134 -1.75 -12.45 7.09
N PHE A 135 -0.45 -12.22 6.85
CA PHE A 135 0.11 -10.90 6.54
C PHE A 135 1.34 -11.06 5.64
N VAL A 136 1.08 -11.23 4.35
CA VAL A 136 2.11 -11.58 3.35
C VAL A 136 3.18 -10.50 3.14
N ARG A 137 2.89 -9.24 3.41
CA ARG A 137 3.76 -8.11 3.04
C ARG A 137 5.19 -8.17 3.57
N PRO A 138 5.45 -8.48 4.85
CA PRO A 138 6.83 -8.62 5.33
C PRO A 138 7.61 -9.72 4.59
N SER A 139 6.96 -10.85 4.30
CA SER A 139 7.56 -11.95 3.54
C SER A 139 7.88 -11.54 2.10
N LEU A 140 6.97 -10.82 1.43
CA LEU A 140 7.22 -10.29 0.08
C LEU A 140 8.39 -9.33 0.04
N ALA A 141 8.50 -8.42 1.02
CA ALA A 141 9.62 -7.50 1.13
C ALA A 141 10.96 -8.26 1.23
N ARG A 142 11.00 -9.32 2.05
CA ARG A 142 12.17 -10.19 2.20
C ARG A 142 12.50 -10.96 0.92
N MET A 143 11.50 -11.49 0.24
CA MET A 143 11.70 -12.21 -1.03
C MET A 143 12.30 -11.30 -2.10
N ALA A 144 11.83 -10.07 -2.20
CA ALA A 144 12.35 -9.09 -3.15
C ALA A 144 13.82 -8.74 -2.87
N GLU A 145 14.18 -8.51 -1.62
CA GLU A 145 15.56 -8.24 -1.22
C GLU A 145 16.51 -9.40 -1.58
N ARG A 146 16.09 -10.64 -1.29
CA ARG A 146 16.89 -11.84 -1.59
C ARG A 146 17.03 -12.13 -3.08
N GLY A 147 16.00 -11.87 -3.85
CA GLY A 147 15.97 -12.11 -5.28
C GLY A 147 16.76 -11.11 -6.11
N GLY A 148 17.24 -10.01 -5.52
CA GLY A 148 17.86 -8.90 -6.27
C GLY A 148 16.90 -8.31 -7.30
N ALA A 149 15.62 -8.63 -7.20
CA ALA A 149 14.61 -8.20 -8.14
C ALA A 149 14.35 -6.71 -7.95
N ASN A 150 14.73 -5.90 -8.94
CA ASN A 150 14.09 -4.62 -9.10
C ASN A 150 12.57 -4.89 -9.23
N PRO A 151 11.74 -4.23 -8.40
CA PRO A 151 10.30 -4.33 -8.57
C PRO A 151 9.97 -4.02 -10.02
N THR A 152 9.13 -4.86 -10.61
CA THR A 152 8.68 -4.60 -11.97
C THR A 152 7.99 -3.23 -12.01
N PRO A 153 8.11 -2.46 -13.11
CA PRO A 153 7.46 -1.15 -13.22
C PRO A 153 5.94 -1.19 -13.01
N TRP A 154 5.34 -2.36 -13.17
CA TRP A 154 3.89 -2.60 -13.09
C TRP A 154 3.40 -2.91 -11.67
N GLU A 155 4.24 -3.54 -10.83
CA GLU A 155 3.92 -3.85 -9.43
C GLU A 155 5.13 -3.54 -8.55
N PRO A 156 5.40 -2.28 -8.26
CA PRO A 156 6.47 -1.92 -7.37
C PRO A 156 6.14 -2.41 -5.95
N LEU A 157 7.06 -3.17 -5.36
CA LEU A 157 7.01 -3.42 -3.94
C LEU A 157 7.38 -2.13 -3.21
N TYR A 158 6.38 -1.52 -2.57
CA TYR A 158 6.56 -0.27 -1.83
C TYR A 158 7.16 -0.47 -0.45
N THR A 159 7.20 -1.73 0.02
CA THR A 159 7.68 -2.09 1.35
C THR A 159 9.02 -2.80 1.27
N GLY A 160 9.95 -2.37 2.09
CA GLY A 160 11.24 -3.01 2.32
C GLY A 160 11.32 -3.57 3.75
N ARG A 161 12.52 -3.99 4.15
CA ARG A 161 12.81 -4.55 5.48
C ARG A 161 12.35 -3.61 6.59
N ASP A 162 12.63 -2.32 6.48
CA ASP A 162 12.40 -1.32 7.52
C ASP A 162 10.96 -0.76 7.53
N SER A 163 10.10 -1.30 6.66
CA SER A 163 8.70 -0.87 6.58
C SER A 163 7.82 -1.38 7.71
N PHE A 164 8.31 -2.33 8.52
CA PHE A 164 7.55 -2.97 9.57
C PHE A 164 8.33 -2.98 10.88
N ALA A 165 7.69 -2.51 11.95
CA ALA A 165 8.18 -2.68 13.31
C ALA A 165 7.56 -3.96 13.90
N PHE A 166 8.41 -4.75 14.58
CA PHE A 166 8.00 -5.96 15.29
C PHE A 166 8.09 -5.68 16.77
N THR A 167 6.95 -5.62 17.44
CA THR A 167 6.85 -5.25 18.85
C THR A 167 6.31 -6.43 19.67
N PRO A 168 7.17 -7.16 20.40
CA PRO A 168 6.72 -8.15 21.36
C PRO A 168 5.86 -7.53 22.46
N LEU A 169 4.75 -8.16 22.79
CA LEU A 169 3.91 -7.78 23.92
C LEU A 169 4.39 -8.51 25.18
N THR A 170 5.59 -8.19 25.65
CA THR A 170 6.21 -8.75 26.83
C THR A 170 6.94 -7.66 27.63
N GLN A 171 7.07 -7.87 28.94
CA GLN A 171 7.83 -6.97 29.82
C GLN A 171 9.25 -7.53 30.12
N ARG A 172 9.69 -8.59 29.46
CA ARG A 172 11.04 -9.14 29.67
C ARG A 172 12.09 -8.15 29.22
N ALA A 173 13.03 -7.85 30.10
CA ALA A 173 14.15 -6.96 29.81
C ALA A 173 15.28 -7.65 29.00
N GLU A 174 15.38 -8.97 29.13
CA GLU A 174 16.38 -9.77 28.39
C GLU A 174 16.08 -9.72 26.91
N ARG A 175 17.12 -9.48 26.10
CA ARG A 175 17.03 -9.37 24.65
C ARG A 175 17.75 -10.52 23.98
N GLU A 176 17.32 -10.85 22.79
CA GLU A 176 17.94 -11.87 21.96
C GLU A 176 17.80 -11.53 20.47
N THR A 177 18.79 -11.97 19.70
CA THR A 177 18.76 -11.86 18.23
C THR A 177 18.03 -13.07 17.66
N VAL A 178 16.98 -12.85 16.88
CA VAL A 178 16.12 -13.92 16.35
C VAL A 178 15.78 -13.72 14.87
N ASP A 179 15.47 -14.83 14.22
CA ASP A 179 14.78 -14.84 12.94
C ASP A 179 13.28 -15.12 13.21
N LEU A 180 12.38 -14.23 12.77
CA LEU A 180 10.94 -14.44 12.84
C LEU A 180 10.47 -15.17 11.58
N VAL A 181 9.92 -16.35 11.77
CA VAL A 181 9.47 -17.22 10.67
C VAL A 181 8.03 -17.67 10.89
N GLY A 182 7.36 -18.10 9.85
CA GLY A 182 6.04 -18.68 9.95
C GLY A 182 6.05 -20.18 10.12
N CYS A 183 4.85 -20.76 10.13
CA CYS A 183 4.63 -22.19 10.32
C CYS A 183 4.44 -22.98 9.03
N LEU A 184 4.55 -22.34 7.85
CA LEU A 184 4.38 -23.02 6.58
C LEU A 184 5.67 -23.75 6.15
N CYS A 185 5.52 -24.86 5.43
CA CYS A 185 6.62 -25.68 4.94
C CYS A 185 7.31 -25.06 3.70
N THR A 186 7.66 -23.77 3.76
CA THR A 186 8.34 -23.04 2.68
C THR A 186 9.42 -22.11 3.23
N GLY A 187 10.57 -22.05 2.55
CA GLY A 187 11.66 -21.13 2.90
C GLY A 187 11.34 -19.65 2.66
N THR A 188 10.19 -19.34 2.08
CA THR A 188 9.71 -17.96 1.88
C THR A 188 8.90 -17.43 3.05
N ASP A 189 8.50 -18.28 3.99
CA ASP A 189 7.73 -17.87 5.18
C ASP A 189 8.66 -17.32 6.27
N VAL A 190 9.41 -16.29 5.92
CA VAL A 190 10.34 -15.55 6.76
C VAL A 190 9.98 -14.08 6.71
N ILE A 191 9.69 -13.48 7.85
CA ILE A 191 9.24 -12.09 7.93
C ILE A 191 10.31 -11.12 8.43
N ALA A 192 11.24 -11.61 9.24
CA ALA A 192 12.41 -10.84 9.67
C ALA A 192 13.59 -11.77 9.99
N GLU A 193 14.81 -11.30 9.82
CA GLU A 193 16.03 -12.06 10.13
C GLU A 193 17.00 -11.22 10.92
N GLY A 194 17.62 -11.83 11.92
CA GLY A 194 18.68 -11.24 12.71
C GLY A 194 18.24 -9.99 13.46
N ILE A 195 16.97 -9.92 13.88
CA ILE A 195 16.46 -8.76 14.61
C ILE A 195 16.66 -8.95 16.11
N ASP A 196 17.02 -7.86 16.79
CA ASP A 196 17.16 -7.84 18.23
C ASP A 196 15.83 -7.47 18.90
N LEU A 197 15.27 -8.38 19.69
CA LEU A 197 13.97 -8.22 20.34
C LEU A 197 14.06 -8.58 21.82
N PRO A 198 13.12 -8.08 22.68
CA PRO A 198 12.86 -8.69 23.97
C PRO A 198 12.64 -10.20 23.82
N ARG A 199 13.25 -11.00 24.69
CA ARG A 199 13.17 -12.45 24.64
C ARG A 199 11.74 -12.94 24.57
N LEU A 200 11.45 -13.73 23.54
CA LEU A 200 10.14 -14.31 23.28
C LEU A 200 10.06 -15.76 23.80
N GLU A 201 8.90 -16.10 24.34
CA GLU A 201 8.56 -17.47 24.74
C GLU A 201 7.29 -17.94 24.02
N VAL A 202 7.07 -19.25 23.98
CA VAL A 202 5.86 -19.84 23.39
C VAL A 202 4.62 -19.26 24.06
N GLY A 203 3.68 -18.83 23.26
CA GLY A 203 2.44 -18.18 23.69
C GLY A 203 2.47 -16.66 23.69
N ASP A 204 3.65 -16.02 23.65
CA ASP A 204 3.77 -14.57 23.57
C ASP A 204 3.14 -14.03 22.28
N LEU A 205 2.73 -12.77 22.31
CA LEU A 205 2.19 -12.07 21.18
C LEU A 205 3.22 -11.09 20.60
N VAL A 206 3.20 -10.97 19.29
CA VAL A 206 4.00 -9.99 18.55
C VAL A 206 3.07 -9.13 17.70
N CYS A 207 3.16 -7.82 17.86
CA CYS A 207 2.51 -6.83 16.99
C CYS A 207 3.42 -6.48 15.83
N ILE A 208 2.85 -6.41 14.62
CA ILE A 208 3.53 -5.96 13.41
C ILE A 208 2.83 -4.70 12.92
N SER A 209 3.58 -3.62 12.74
CA SER A 209 3.04 -2.32 12.33
C SER A 209 2.63 -2.28 10.85
N ASN A 210 2.01 -1.18 10.44
CA ASN A 210 1.65 -0.89 9.05
C ASN A 210 0.77 -1.95 8.38
N ALA A 211 -0.10 -2.58 9.15
CA ALA A 211 -0.97 -3.65 8.70
C ALA A 211 -2.40 -3.20 8.33
N GLY A 212 -2.71 -1.90 8.38
CA GLY A 212 -4.06 -1.42 8.10
C GLY A 212 -4.45 -1.48 6.63
N ALA A 213 -3.47 -1.52 5.72
CA ALA A 213 -3.73 -1.61 4.29
C ALA A 213 -3.02 -2.80 3.66
N TYR A 214 -3.74 -3.54 2.80
CA TYR A 214 -3.21 -4.67 2.04
C TYR A 214 -2.58 -5.77 2.91
N ALA A 215 -3.12 -5.97 4.12
CA ALA A 215 -2.76 -7.07 5.00
C ALA A 215 -3.67 -8.28 4.70
N ALA A 216 -4.85 -8.31 5.29
CA ALA A 216 -5.77 -9.44 5.18
C ALA A 216 -6.32 -9.69 3.75
N VAL A 217 -6.33 -8.68 2.89
CA VAL A 217 -6.87 -8.80 1.51
C VAL A 217 -5.89 -9.38 0.50
N LEU A 218 -4.60 -9.49 0.86
CA LEU A 218 -3.55 -10.06 0.00
C LEU A 218 -3.00 -11.39 0.52
N SER A 219 -3.52 -11.89 1.63
CA SER A 219 -3.04 -13.10 2.30
C SER A 219 -3.94 -14.29 2.06
#